data_1f3adb39125015a4231fe236154c66a0
#
_entry.id   1f3adb39125015a4231fe236154c66a0
#
_cell.length_a   1.000
_cell.length_b   1.000
_cell.length_c   1.000
_cell.angle_alpha   90.00
_cell.angle_beta   90.00
_cell.angle_gamma   90.00
#
_symmetry.space_group_name_H-M   'P 1'
#
loop_
_entity.id
_entity.type
_entity.pdbx_description
1 polymer ?
#
loop_
_entity_poly.entity_id
_entity_poly.type
_entity_poly.pdbx_seq_one_letter_code
_entity_poly.pdbx_strand_id
1 'polypeptide(L)'
;MTLKDFREKAKELGLTGFWRMNKAELEDFIKTAETKIREMDEEQLRKIIPQNVEIIHYADTEEWEDIRGNGIGGSDSGAIIGVNPYKSIIDVYIDKTQGSDFKGNKYTHWGHNLESVIFKEFQRLHDDFYCYEVPFTMKKGYLVANVDGMCYDLEKGWGVVEIKTANAFAGKEWSGETIPDSYFAQVQHYLAVTGLSYAYIACLIGGNTYKEFYIERAEEDIKLIEEKCTDFWENNILKKIPPMPDGTEAYSKYLLEEAKDSADEVVELDTIEDKGQEYKAVKNEIEALEKKKKLIEQEILKEMNENGCKKAKSENFKFTIVCQNRATFDKKRFFAENEELQELEKIYTTTKESKFLKVS
;
A
#
# COMPACT_ATOMS: atom_id res chain seq x y z
N MET A 1 7.69 -46.77 0.04
CA MET A 1 7.46 -45.72 -0.98
C MET A 1 8.44 -45.87 -2.14
N THR A 2 8.01 -45.63 -3.36
CA THR A 2 8.87 -45.62 -4.54
C THR A 2 9.59 -44.26 -4.65
N LEU A 3 10.62 -44.15 -5.48
CA LEU A 3 11.25 -42.84 -5.75
C LEU A 3 10.26 -41.83 -6.29
N LYS A 4 9.24 -42.26 -7.00
CA LYS A 4 8.15 -41.41 -7.52
C LYS A 4 7.31 -40.86 -6.35
N ASP A 5 6.93 -41.72 -5.40
CA ASP A 5 6.14 -41.32 -4.22
C ASP A 5 6.88 -40.27 -3.37
N PHE A 6 8.20 -40.45 -3.20
CA PHE A 6 9.04 -39.47 -2.49
C PHE A 6 9.14 -38.15 -3.24
N ARG A 7 9.20 -38.16 -4.59
CA ARG A 7 9.20 -36.94 -5.38
C ARG A 7 7.86 -36.19 -5.32
N GLU A 8 6.75 -36.92 -5.28
CA GLU A 8 5.42 -36.33 -5.09
C GLU A 8 5.32 -35.70 -3.69
N LYS A 9 5.76 -36.41 -2.66
CA LYS A 9 5.80 -35.91 -1.29
C LYS A 9 6.69 -34.68 -1.13
N ALA A 10 7.88 -34.67 -1.76
CA ALA A 10 8.74 -33.50 -1.77
C ALA A 10 8.09 -32.27 -2.42
N LYS A 11 7.29 -32.49 -3.49
CA LYS A 11 6.50 -31.42 -4.11
C LYS A 11 5.39 -30.90 -3.20
N GLU A 12 4.67 -31.80 -2.53
CA GLU A 12 3.62 -31.43 -1.55
C GLU A 12 4.18 -30.60 -0.41
N LEU A 13 5.43 -30.90 0.01
CA LEU A 13 6.16 -30.14 1.02
C LEU A 13 6.81 -28.85 0.47
N GLY A 14 6.63 -28.52 -0.82
CA GLY A 14 7.21 -27.34 -1.44
C GLY A 14 8.73 -27.39 -1.65
N LEU A 15 9.36 -28.58 -1.49
CA LEU A 15 10.81 -28.73 -1.60
C LEU A 15 11.28 -28.61 -3.05
N THR A 16 12.46 -28.03 -3.27
CA THR A 16 13.08 -27.84 -4.58
C THR A 16 14.46 -28.50 -4.63
N GLY A 17 15.10 -28.56 -5.78
CA GLY A 17 16.45 -29.16 -5.92
C GLY A 17 16.53 -30.70 -5.87
N PHE A 18 15.47 -31.42 -5.51
CA PHE A 18 15.46 -32.85 -5.24
C PHE A 18 15.47 -33.77 -6.49
N TRP A 19 15.35 -33.22 -7.68
CA TRP A 19 15.20 -34.03 -8.93
C TRP A 19 16.37 -34.91 -9.28
N ARG A 20 17.58 -34.59 -8.79
CA ARG A 20 18.80 -35.33 -9.02
C ARG A 20 19.15 -36.31 -7.88
N MET A 21 18.38 -36.27 -6.78
CA MET A 21 18.59 -37.11 -5.62
C MET A 21 18.18 -38.56 -5.90
N ASN A 22 18.96 -39.48 -5.40
CA ASN A 22 18.57 -40.90 -5.34
C ASN A 22 17.52 -41.11 -4.23
N LYS A 23 16.99 -42.33 -4.13
CA LYS A 23 15.89 -42.61 -3.17
C LYS A 23 16.28 -42.36 -1.72
N ALA A 24 17.47 -42.73 -1.31
CA ALA A 24 17.92 -42.59 0.07
C ALA A 24 18.22 -41.14 0.44
N GLU A 25 18.86 -40.41 -0.47
CA GLU A 25 19.08 -38.97 -0.34
C GLU A 25 17.76 -38.18 -0.26
N LEU A 26 16.79 -38.54 -1.08
CA LEU A 26 15.49 -37.88 -1.09
C LEU A 26 14.66 -38.23 0.16
N GLU A 27 14.74 -39.46 0.66
CA GLU A 27 14.09 -39.87 1.89
C GLU A 27 14.67 -39.13 3.11
N ASP A 28 15.99 -38.97 3.18
CA ASP A 28 16.66 -38.20 4.23
C ASP A 28 16.39 -36.71 4.12
N PHE A 29 16.35 -36.18 2.90
CA PHE A 29 16.00 -34.79 2.61
C PHE A 29 14.58 -34.47 3.03
N ILE A 30 13.58 -35.31 2.67
CA ILE A 30 12.20 -35.18 3.09
C ILE A 30 12.09 -35.28 4.61
N LYS A 31 12.72 -36.28 5.22
CA LYS A 31 12.70 -36.46 6.67
C LYS A 31 13.30 -35.27 7.40
N THR A 32 14.42 -34.74 6.89
CA THR A 32 15.04 -33.53 7.42
C THR A 32 14.09 -32.30 7.27
N ALA A 33 13.45 -32.14 6.12
CA ALA A 33 12.49 -31.08 5.88
C ALA A 33 11.23 -31.24 6.77
N GLU A 34 10.66 -32.44 6.89
CA GLU A 34 9.54 -32.71 7.80
C GLU A 34 9.90 -32.47 9.26
N THR A 35 11.12 -32.85 9.68
CA THR A 35 11.63 -32.56 11.03
C THR A 35 11.74 -31.04 11.22
N LYS A 36 12.29 -30.33 10.25
CA LYS A 36 12.46 -28.86 10.30
C LYS A 36 11.13 -28.11 10.19
N ILE A 37 10.18 -28.57 9.37
CA ILE A 37 8.81 -28.02 9.31
C ILE A 37 8.07 -28.30 10.63
N ARG A 38 8.27 -29.44 11.27
CA ARG A 38 7.73 -29.74 12.59
C ARG A 38 8.46 -29.04 13.73
N GLU A 39 9.75 -28.70 13.53
CA GLU A 39 10.56 -27.96 14.49
C GLU A 39 10.31 -26.46 14.48
N MET A 40 9.59 -25.91 13.48
CA MET A 40 9.03 -24.56 13.48
C MET A 40 7.64 -24.52 14.13
N ASP A 41 7.52 -25.17 15.27
CA ASP A 41 6.37 -24.94 16.14
C ASP A 41 6.52 -23.58 16.88
N GLU A 42 5.48 -23.19 17.58
CA GLU A 42 5.46 -21.95 18.36
C GLU A 42 6.64 -21.88 19.34
N GLU A 43 7.10 -22.99 19.90
CA GLU A 43 8.21 -23.04 20.85
C GLU A 43 9.53 -22.62 20.19
N GLN A 44 9.76 -23.00 18.94
CA GLN A 44 10.95 -22.59 18.20
C GLN A 44 10.89 -21.14 17.78
N LEU A 45 9.72 -20.69 17.32
CA LEU A 45 9.50 -19.29 17.00
C LEU A 45 9.73 -18.40 18.23
N ARG A 46 9.29 -18.84 19.42
CA ARG A 46 9.53 -18.16 20.70
C ARG A 46 11.02 -17.99 21.05
N LYS A 47 11.89 -18.80 20.49
CA LYS A 47 13.37 -18.64 20.65
C LYS A 47 13.96 -17.60 19.70
N ILE A 48 13.25 -17.25 18.64
CA ILE A 48 13.71 -16.36 17.56
C ILE A 48 13.22 -14.94 17.79
N ILE A 49 11.93 -14.78 18.12
CA ILE A 49 11.29 -13.48 18.33
C ILE A 49 11.54 -12.98 19.77
N PRO A 50 11.51 -11.65 20.00
CA PRO A 50 11.66 -11.09 21.35
C PRO A 50 10.59 -11.60 22.32
N GLN A 51 10.95 -11.78 23.59
CA GLN A 51 10.02 -12.31 24.62
C GLN A 51 8.80 -11.43 24.89
N ASN A 52 8.88 -10.15 24.59
CA ASN A 52 7.80 -9.19 24.75
C ASN A 52 6.84 -9.12 23.53
N VAL A 53 6.99 -10.03 22.58
CA VAL A 53 6.09 -10.20 21.44
C VAL A 53 5.06 -11.26 21.77
N GLU A 54 3.80 -10.92 21.66
CA GLU A 54 2.68 -11.82 21.79
C GLU A 54 2.40 -12.52 20.46
N ILE A 55 2.16 -13.83 20.49
CA ILE A 55 1.67 -14.60 19.33
C ILE A 55 0.18 -14.81 19.53
N ILE A 56 -0.62 -14.40 18.56
CA ILE A 56 -2.08 -14.46 18.62
C ILE A 56 -2.56 -15.31 17.44
N HIS A 57 -3.15 -16.44 17.75
CA HIS A 57 -3.83 -17.30 16.78
C HIS A 57 -5.26 -16.81 16.57
N TYR A 58 -5.80 -17.02 15.39
CA TYR A 58 -7.17 -16.69 15.03
C TYR A 58 -7.78 -17.87 14.26
N ALA A 59 -9.07 -18.08 14.48
CA ALA A 59 -9.78 -19.19 13.85
C ALA A 59 -10.34 -18.83 12.47
N ASP A 60 -10.64 -17.56 12.24
CA ASP A 60 -11.24 -17.06 11.01
C ASP A 60 -10.87 -15.59 10.71
N THR A 61 -11.41 -15.08 9.63
CA THR A 61 -11.14 -13.71 9.16
C THR A 61 -11.69 -12.64 10.11
N GLU A 62 -12.81 -12.89 10.80
CA GLU A 62 -13.44 -11.96 11.72
C GLU A 62 -12.55 -11.73 12.95
N GLU A 63 -12.04 -12.80 13.56
CA GLU A 63 -11.07 -12.71 14.65
C GLU A 63 -9.77 -12.01 14.21
N TRP A 64 -9.29 -12.29 13.00
CA TRP A 64 -8.12 -11.62 12.45
C TRP A 64 -8.35 -10.12 12.25
N GLU A 65 -9.53 -9.72 11.74
CA GLU A 65 -9.90 -8.31 11.57
C GLU A 65 -9.98 -7.60 12.92
N ASP A 66 -10.53 -8.24 13.95
CA ASP A 66 -10.57 -7.73 15.32
C ASP A 66 -9.17 -7.50 15.90
N ILE A 67 -8.27 -8.47 15.76
CA ILE A 67 -6.89 -8.35 16.23
C ILE A 67 -6.21 -7.18 15.51
N ARG A 68 -6.38 -7.08 14.19
CA ARG A 68 -5.84 -6.00 13.37
C ARG A 68 -6.45 -4.64 13.72
N GLY A 69 -7.73 -4.60 14.07
CA GLY A 69 -8.42 -3.39 14.54
C GLY A 69 -7.84 -2.85 15.85
N ASN A 70 -7.38 -3.74 16.73
CA ASN A 70 -6.83 -3.44 18.05
C ASN A 70 -5.30 -3.20 18.09
N GLY A 71 -4.74 -2.72 16.99
CA GLY A 71 -3.33 -2.35 16.87
C GLY A 71 -3.02 -1.68 15.54
N ILE A 72 -1.77 -1.31 15.34
CA ILE A 72 -1.27 -0.68 14.11
C ILE A 72 -0.56 -1.75 13.29
N GLY A 73 -1.07 -2.06 12.09
CA GLY A 73 -0.47 -2.99 11.16
C GLY A 73 0.64 -2.34 10.31
N GLY A 74 1.46 -3.17 9.65
CA GLY A 74 2.55 -2.68 8.82
C GLY A 74 2.09 -1.76 7.68
N SER A 75 0.93 -2.01 7.08
CA SER A 75 0.36 -1.13 6.06
C SER A 75 -0.14 0.23 6.61
N ASP A 76 -0.46 0.30 7.92
CA ASP A 76 -0.91 1.52 8.55
C ASP A 76 0.27 2.44 8.92
N SER A 77 1.43 1.85 9.27
CA SER A 77 2.60 2.61 9.67
C SER A 77 3.08 3.59 8.60
N GLY A 78 3.08 3.15 7.32
CA GLY A 78 3.42 4.03 6.20
C GLY A 78 2.47 5.22 6.04
N ALA A 79 1.19 5.07 6.39
CA ALA A 79 0.22 6.16 6.39
C ALA A 79 0.45 7.11 7.58
N ILE A 80 0.75 6.57 8.76
CA ILE A 80 1.00 7.36 9.99
C ILE A 80 2.26 8.22 9.85
N ILE A 81 3.32 7.70 9.21
CA ILE A 81 4.55 8.48 8.97
C ILE A 81 4.50 9.31 7.67
N GLY A 82 3.39 9.28 6.92
CA GLY A 82 3.15 10.13 5.76
C GLY A 82 3.80 9.70 4.45
N VAL A 83 4.24 8.44 4.32
CA VAL A 83 4.88 7.91 3.09
C VAL A 83 3.95 7.03 2.24
N ASN A 84 2.71 6.80 2.68
CA ASN A 84 1.74 6.02 1.90
C ASN A 84 0.95 6.94 0.96
N PRO A 85 1.07 6.76 -0.38
CA PRO A 85 0.39 7.62 -1.35
C PRO A 85 -1.13 7.33 -1.48
N TYR A 86 -1.61 6.23 -0.90
CA TYR A 86 -3.00 5.75 -1.07
C TYR A 86 -3.84 5.82 0.20
N LYS A 87 -3.21 6.00 1.36
CA LYS A 87 -3.86 6.04 2.67
C LYS A 87 -3.19 7.11 3.53
N SER A 88 -3.97 7.95 4.15
CA SER A 88 -3.49 9.00 5.05
C SER A 88 -3.67 8.62 6.52
N ILE A 89 -3.10 9.42 7.41
CA ILE A 89 -3.24 9.21 8.85
C ILE A 89 -4.70 9.29 9.33
N ILE A 90 -5.53 10.13 8.68
CA ILE A 90 -6.96 10.24 9.02
C ILE A 90 -7.74 8.99 8.60
N ASP A 91 -7.37 8.35 7.47
CA ASP A 91 -7.99 7.10 7.06
C ASP A 91 -7.70 5.99 8.09
N VAL A 92 -6.46 5.94 8.63
CA VAL A 92 -6.13 5.00 9.72
C VAL A 92 -6.94 5.30 10.97
N TYR A 93 -7.11 6.58 11.33
CA TYR A 93 -7.92 6.98 12.49
C TYR A 93 -9.37 6.52 12.34
N ILE A 94 -9.99 6.75 11.19
CA ILE A 94 -11.37 6.32 10.89
C ILE A 94 -11.48 4.79 10.98
N ASP A 95 -10.59 4.06 10.30
CA ASP A 95 -10.58 2.59 10.31
C ASP A 95 -10.48 2.02 11.73
N LYS A 96 -9.65 2.62 12.62
CA LYS A 96 -9.46 2.13 13.99
C LYS A 96 -10.56 2.56 14.97
N THR A 97 -11.27 3.65 14.70
CA THR A 97 -12.28 4.20 15.63
C THR A 97 -13.71 3.89 15.22
N GLN A 98 -13.97 3.73 13.93
CA GLN A 98 -15.32 3.56 13.36
C GLN A 98 -15.48 2.22 12.62
N GLY A 99 -14.36 1.51 12.39
CA GLY A 99 -14.29 0.33 11.53
C GLY A 99 -14.02 0.68 10.08
N SER A 100 -13.50 -0.29 9.33
CA SER A 100 -13.18 -0.09 7.91
C SER A 100 -14.37 -0.44 7.03
N ASP A 101 -14.80 0.49 6.20
CA ASP A 101 -15.80 0.25 5.14
C ASP A 101 -15.19 -0.39 3.88
N PHE A 102 -13.87 -0.61 3.87
CA PHE A 102 -13.18 -1.16 2.73
C PHE A 102 -13.46 -2.67 2.56
N LYS A 103 -14.28 -3.01 1.58
CA LYS A 103 -14.65 -4.41 1.25
C LYS A 103 -13.73 -5.08 0.23
N GLY A 104 -12.56 -4.49 0.01
CA GLY A 104 -11.63 -4.95 -1.02
C GLY A 104 -11.96 -4.39 -2.41
N ASN A 105 -11.03 -4.59 -3.32
CA ASN A 105 -11.17 -4.27 -4.74
C ASN A 105 -10.49 -5.34 -5.61
N LYS A 106 -10.50 -5.16 -6.94
CA LYS A 106 -9.87 -6.13 -7.85
C LYS A 106 -8.37 -6.35 -7.58
N TYR A 107 -7.66 -5.35 -7.07
CA TYR A 107 -6.22 -5.46 -6.79
C TYR A 107 -5.96 -6.26 -5.51
N THR A 108 -6.72 -6.00 -4.44
CA THR A 108 -6.63 -6.78 -3.21
C THR A 108 -7.06 -8.23 -3.43
N HIS A 109 -8.13 -8.45 -4.23
CA HIS A 109 -8.57 -9.80 -4.59
C HIS A 109 -7.48 -10.61 -5.32
N TRP A 110 -6.87 -10.03 -6.35
CA TRP A 110 -5.78 -10.70 -7.08
C TRP A 110 -4.50 -10.79 -6.26
N GLY A 111 -4.19 -9.78 -5.44
CA GLY A 111 -3.07 -9.82 -4.50
C GLY A 111 -3.15 -11.07 -3.62
N HIS A 112 -4.26 -11.24 -2.94
CA HIS A 112 -4.48 -12.38 -2.05
C HIS A 112 -4.44 -13.74 -2.78
N ASN A 113 -5.08 -13.85 -3.96
CA ASN A 113 -5.04 -15.11 -4.73
C ASN A 113 -3.66 -15.48 -5.27
N LEU A 114 -2.79 -14.49 -5.52
CA LEU A 114 -1.46 -14.72 -6.06
C LEU A 114 -0.37 -14.87 -4.98
N GLU A 115 -0.68 -14.55 -3.74
CA GLU A 115 0.26 -14.57 -2.62
C GLU A 115 0.97 -15.92 -2.49
N SER A 116 0.22 -17.01 -2.39
CA SER A 116 0.80 -18.37 -2.30
C SER A 116 1.58 -18.78 -3.56
N VAL A 117 1.21 -18.26 -4.74
CA VAL A 117 1.92 -18.54 -6.00
C VAL A 117 3.27 -17.83 -6.00
N ILE A 118 3.31 -16.58 -5.58
CA ILE A 118 4.54 -15.79 -5.51
C ILE A 118 5.46 -16.34 -4.41
N PHE A 119 4.91 -16.74 -3.27
CA PHE A 119 5.67 -17.37 -2.20
C PHE A 119 6.35 -18.68 -2.67
N LYS A 120 5.64 -19.51 -3.44
CA LYS A 120 6.23 -20.71 -4.05
C LYS A 120 7.33 -20.41 -5.05
N GLU A 121 7.21 -19.31 -5.79
CA GLU A 121 8.28 -18.87 -6.70
C GLU A 121 9.50 -18.38 -5.92
N PHE A 122 9.30 -17.64 -4.82
CA PHE A 122 10.36 -17.28 -3.89
C PHE A 122 11.10 -18.54 -3.35
N GLN A 123 10.35 -19.53 -2.86
CA GLN A 123 10.91 -20.81 -2.40
C GLN A 123 11.69 -21.54 -3.50
N ARG A 124 11.21 -21.50 -4.74
CA ARG A 124 11.88 -22.14 -5.88
C ARG A 124 13.22 -21.48 -6.22
N LEU A 125 13.32 -20.16 -6.05
CA LEU A 125 14.53 -19.38 -6.34
C LEU A 125 15.57 -19.49 -5.21
N HIS A 126 15.10 -19.73 -3.99
CA HIS A 126 15.91 -19.92 -2.78
C HIS A 126 15.78 -21.38 -2.29
N ASP A 127 16.26 -22.34 -3.08
CA ASP A 127 16.13 -23.76 -2.79
C ASP A 127 16.98 -24.23 -1.60
N ASP A 128 17.88 -23.40 -1.11
CA ASP A 128 18.67 -23.54 0.10
C ASP A 128 18.03 -22.90 1.33
N PHE A 129 16.95 -22.11 1.19
CA PHE A 129 16.22 -21.53 2.32
C PHE A 129 15.12 -22.46 2.83
N TYR A 130 14.87 -22.36 4.14
CA TYR A 130 13.65 -22.91 4.73
C TYR A 130 12.62 -21.78 4.79
N CYS A 131 11.49 -21.96 4.11
CA CYS A 131 10.44 -20.96 4.03
C CYS A 131 9.18 -21.47 4.72
N TYR A 132 8.54 -20.60 5.49
CA TYR A 132 7.37 -20.90 6.29
C TYR A 132 6.31 -19.82 6.12
N GLU A 133 5.07 -20.21 5.79
CA GLU A 133 3.90 -19.33 5.84
C GLU A 133 3.48 -19.14 7.30
N VAL A 134 3.18 -17.90 7.71
CA VAL A 134 2.92 -17.55 9.11
C VAL A 134 1.41 -17.43 9.35
N PRO A 135 0.76 -18.43 10.01
CA PRO A 135 -0.70 -18.46 10.18
C PRO A 135 -1.17 -17.80 11.48
N PHE A 136 -0.44 -16.80 11.98
CA PHE A 136 -0.75 -16.12 13.23
C PHE A 136 -0.28 -14.67 13.17
N THR A 137 -0.79 -13.87 14.09
CA THR A 137 -0.41 -12.48 14.28
C THR A 137 0.65 -12.36 15.37
N MET A 138 1.65 -11.50 15.16
CA MET A 138 2.61 -11.10 16.19
C MET A 138 2.30 -9.68 16.66
N LYS A 139 2.33 -9.44 17.97
CA LYS A 139 2.03 -8.14 18.56
C LYS A 139 3.09 -7.71 19.56
N LYS A 140 3.58 -6.48 19.40
CA LYS A 140 4.53 -5.82 20.31
C LYS A 140 3.98 -4.46 20.72
N GLY A 141 3.44 -4.36 21.92
CA GLY A 141 2.73 -3.16 22.34
C GLY A 141 1.52 -2.89 21.44
N TYR A 142 1.52 -1.75 20.75
CA TYR A 142 0.47 -1.39 19.79
C TYR A 142 0.75 -1.83 18.35
N LEU A 143 1.95 -2.32 18.06
CA LEU A 143 2.35 -2.75 16.73
C LEU A 143 1.92 -4.19 16.47
N VAL A 144 1.30 -4.43 15.33
CA VAL A 144 0.79 -5.73 14.90
C VAL A 144 1.43 -6.13 13.58
N ALA A 145 2.04 -7.32 13.52
CA ALA A 145 2.65 -7.86 12.33
C ALA A 145 1.90 -9.13 11.86
N ASN A 146 1.36 -9.04 10.65
CA ASN A 146 0.85 -10.15 9.88
C ASN A 146 1.77 -10.28 8.68
N VAL A 147 2.80 -11.11 8.80
CA VAL A 147 3.78 -11.33 7.73
C VAL A 147 3.31 -12.46 6.83
N ASP A 148 3.53 -12.36 5.53
CA ASP A 148 3.11 -13.39 4.57
C ASP A 148 3.95 -14.66 4.74
N GLY A 149 5.21 -14.51 5.17
CA GLY A 149 6.07 -15.64 5.45
C GLY A 149 7.35 -15.27 6.19
N MET A 150 8.10 -16.30 6.53
CA MET A 150 9.45 -16.21 7.05
C MET A 150 10.36 -17.13 6.26
N CYS A 151 11.64 -16.77 6.15
CA CYS A 151 12.66 -17.60 5.55
C CYS A 151 13.86 -17.73 6.48
N TYR A 152 14.54 -18.86 6.40
CA TYR A 152 15.79 -19.11 7.12
C TYR A 152 16.93 -19.33 6.14
N ASP A 153 17.88 -18.44 6.16
CA ASP A 153 19.16 -18.51 5.47
C ASP A 153 20.21 -19.10 6.43
N LEU A 154 21.02 -20.03 5.95
CA LEU A 154 22.03 -20.70 6.80
C LEU A 154 23.10 -19.73 7.33
N GLU A 155 23.35 -18.63 6.65
CA GLU A 155 24.35 -17.64 7.05
C GLU A 155 23.75 -16.49 7.86
N LYS A 156 22.53 -16.03 7.49
CA LYS A 156 21.90 -14.84 8.08
C LYS A 156 20.86 -15.16 9.14
N GLY A 157 20.42 -16.42 9.24
CA GLY A 157 19.34 -16.82 10.14
C GLY A 157 17.95 -16.48 9.58
N TRP A 158 17.02 -16.17 10.47
CA TRP A 158 15.63 -15.89 10.11
C TRP A 158 15.42 -14.47 9.57
N GLY A 159 14.61 -14.37 8.50
CA GLY A 159 14.13 -13.13 7.91
C GLY A 159 12.63 -13.17 7.62
N VAL A 160 12.04 -12.01 7.39
CA VAL A 160 10.64 -11.85 6.97
C VAL A 160 10.54 -11.97 5.45
N VAL A 161 9.46 -12.56 4.95
CA VAL A 161 9.08 -12.53 3.53
C VAL A 161 7.75 -11.81 3.40
N GLU A 162 7.73 -10.76 2.59
CA GLU A 162 6.54 -9.98 2.24
C GLU A 162 6.24 -10.15 0.76
N ILE A 163 4.99 -10.39 0.42
CA ILE A 163 4.53 -10.64 -0.95
C ILE A 163 3.79 -9.43 -1.49
N LYS A 164 4.11 -9.05 -2.73
CA LYS A 164 3.43 -7.94 -3.41
C LYS A 164 3.05 -8.28 -4.83
N THR A 165 1.97 -7.67 -5.29
CA THR A 165 1.59 -7.61 -6.70
C THR A 165 1.57 -6.16 -7.15
N ALA A 166 2.11 -5.89 -8.33
CA ALA A 166 2.09 -4.55 -8.93
C ALA A 166 1.59 -4.62 -10.37
N ASN A 167 0.91 -3.57 -10.83
CA ASN A 167 0.54 -3.49 -12.24
C ASN A 167 1.75 -3.13 -13.11
N ALA A 168 1.67 -3.41 -14.42
CA ALA A 168 2.77 -3.17 -15.35
C ALA A 168 3.20 -1.68 -15.44
N PHE A 169 2.30 -0.73 -15.15
CA PHE A 169 2.59 0.71 -15.20
C PHE A 169 3.30 1.21 -13.93
N ALA A 170 3.14 0.52 -12.81
CA ALA A 170 3.86 0.78 -11.57
C ALA A 170 5.33 0.29 -11.61
N GLY A 171 5.75 -0.36 -12.70
CA GLY A 171 7.10 -0.90 -12.86
C GLY A 171 8.24 0.12 -12.73
N LYS A 172 7.96 1.43 -12.83
CA LYS A 172 8.95 2.48 -12.58
C LYS A 172 9.29 2.63 -11.09
N GLU A 173 8.32 2.44 -10.20
CA GLU A 173 8.50 2.48 -8.75
C GLU A 173 9.27 1.25 -8.24
N TRP A 174 9.26 0.18 -9.03
CA TRP A 174 9.98 -1.08 -8.80
C TRP A 174 11.21 -1.21 -9.72
N SER A 175 11.74 -0.09 -10.24
CA SER A 175 12.91 -0.08 -11.13
C SER A 175 14.21 0.01 -10.34
N GLY A 176 15.21 -0.76 -10.76
CA GLY A 176 16.50 -0.78 -10.07
C GLY A 176 16.47 -1.58 -8.76
N GLU A 177 17.13 -1.06 -7.74
CA GLU A 177 17.26 -1.66 -6.40
C GLU A 177 16.33 -1.02 -5.37
N THR A 178 15.43 -0.13 -5.80
CA THR A 178 14.52 0.62 -4.91
C THR A 178 13.11 0.04 -4.92
N ILE A 179 12.43 0.18 -3.80
CA ILE A 179 11.03 -0.15 -3.60
C ILE A 179 10.27 1.10 -3.17
N PRO A 180 8.93 1.14 -3.30
CA PRO A 180 8.13 2.25 -2.77
C PRO A 180 8.30 2.40 -1.24
N ASP A 181 8.42 3.67 -0.77
CA ASP A 181 8.66 3.98 0.64
C ASP A 181 7.60 3.39 1.58
N SER A 182 6.35 3.30 1.13
CA SER A 182 5.27 2.68 1.90
C SER A 182 5.50 1.19 2.20
N TYR A 183 6.10 0.45 1.27
CA TYR A 183 6.44 -0.96 1.48
C TYR A 183 7.73 -1.12 2.29
N PHE A 184 8.67 -0.20 2.13
CA PHE A 184 9.84 -0.13 3.01
C PHE A 184 9.40 0.08 4.47
N ALA A 185 8.53 1.05 4.72
CA ALA A 185 7.98 1.31 6.05
C ALA A 185 7.23 0.09 6.62
N GLN A 186 6.44 -0.61 5.79
CA GLN A 186 5.73 -1.83 6.18
C GLN A 186 6.68 -2.92 6.64
N VAL A 187 7.76 -3.14 5.90
CA VAL A 187 8.75 -4.17 6.22
C VAL A 187 9.56 -3.79 7.47
N GLN A 188 9.98 -2.52 7.61
CA GLN A 188 10.64 -2.05 8.83
C GLN A 188 9.74 -2.18 10.06
N HIS A 189 8.44 -1.96 9.92
CA HIS A 189 7.46 -2.23 10.97
C HIS A 189 7.44 -3.73 11.37
N TYR A 190 7.48 -4.64 10.40
CA TYR A 190 7.57 -6.07 10.70
C TYR A 190 8.87 -6.45 11.40
N LEU A 191 9.98 -5.86 10.97
CA LEU A 191 11.27 -6.06 11.63
C LEU A 191 11.29 -5.45 13.05
N ALA A 192 10.56 -4.35 13.29
CA ALA A 192 10.37 -3.78 14.63
C ALA A 192 9.65 -4.75 15.57
N VAL A 193 8.60 -5.42 15.09
CA VAL A 193 7.83 -6.39 15.87
C VAL A 193 8.60 -7.69 16.04
N THR A 194 9.10 -8.28 14.97
CA THR A 194 9.74 -9.61 15.00
C THR A 194 11.13 -9.62 15.60
N GLY A 195 11.81 -8.47 15.62
CA GLY A 195 13.22 -8.37 16.06
C GLY A 195 14.21 -8.95 15.06
N LEU A 196 13.76 -9.38 13.87
CA LEU A 196 14.62 -9.96 12.84
C LEU A 196 15.49 -8.91 12.16
N SER A 197 16.59 -9.37 11.54
CA SER A 197 17.62 -8.47 10.98
C SER A 197 17.41 -8.11 9.52
N TYR A 198 16.56 -8.83 8.80
CA TYR A 198 16.31 -8.59 7.38
C TYR A 198 14.94 -9.09 6.93
N ALA A 199 14.56 -8.66 5.75
CA ALA A 199 13.39 -9.15 5.04
C ALA A 199 13.64 -9.24 3.53
N TYR A 200 12.82 -10.03 2.86
CA TYR A 200 12.65 -10.00 1.41
C TYR A 200 11.27 -9.45 1.07
N ILE A 201 11.20 -8.64 0.02
CA ILE A 201 9.95 -8.31 -0.66
C ILE A 201 9.96 -9.03 -2.02
N ALA A 202 9.06 -9.99 -2.20
CA ALA A 202 8.86 -10.68 -3.46
C ALA A 202 7.65 -10.08 -4.20
N CYS A 203 7.87 -9.53 -5.40
CA CYS A 203 6.86 -8.80 -6.14
C CYS A 203 6.63 -9.38 -7.54
N LEU A 204 5.36 -9.65 -7.89
CA LEU A 204 4.94 -10.01 -9.25
C LEU A 204 4.36 -8.79 -9.96
N ILE A 205 5.10 -8.25 -10.93
CA ILE A 205 4.75 -7.04 -11.68
C ILE A 205 4.07 -7.44 -13.00
N GLY A 206 2.90 -6.87 -13.27
CA GLY A 206 2.15 -7.11 -14.51
C GLY A 206 1.73 -8.58 -14.72
N GLY A 207 1.78 -9.40 -13.66
CA GLY A 207 1.37 -10.80 -13.67
C GLY A 207 2.41 -11.78 -14.26
N ASN A 208 3.60 -11.32 -14.67
CA ASN A 208 4.60 -12.16 -15.32
C ASN A 208 6.07 -11.77 -15.07
N THR A 209 6.33 -10.65 -14.41
CA THR A 209 7.69 -10.21 -14.10
C THR A 209 7.91 -10.31 -12.60
N TYR A 210 8.63 -11.34 -12.17
CA TYR A 210 9.03 -11.51 -10.78
C TYR A 210 10.25 -10.66 -10.47
N LYS A 211 10.23 -9.99 -9.32
CA LYS A 211 11.36 -9.30 -8.70
C LYS A 211 11.37 -9.55 -7.22
N GLU A 212 12.56 -9.53 -6.64
CA GLU A 212 12.73 -9.55 -5.19
C GLU A 212 13.73 -8.49 -4.74
N PHE A 213 13.57 -8.06 -3.50
CA PHE A 213 14.39 -7.02 -2.88
C PHE A 213 14.77 -7.46 -1.48
N TYR A 214 16.06 -7.46 -1.22
CA TYR A 214 16.61 -7.71 0.11
C TYR A 214 16.62 -6.39 0.89
N ILE A 215 16.06 -6.39 2.09
CA ILE A 215 15.91 -5.20 2.93
C ILE A 215 16.54 -5.50 4.29
N GLU A 216 17.51 -4.71 4.63
CA GLU A 216 18.13 -4.76 5.96
C GLU A 216 17.29 -3.99 6.98
N ARG A 217 17.40 -4.42 8.23
CA ARG A 217 16.81 -3.72 9.37
C ARG A 217 17.47 -2.35 9.53
N ALA A 218 16.67 -1.29 9.54
CA ALA A 218 17.10 0.09 9.68
C ALA A 218 16.63 0.65 11.05
N GLU A 219 17.54 0.71 12.02
CA GLU A 219 17.17 1.05 13.40
C GLU A 219 16.60 2.47 13.55
N GLU A 220 17.08 3.43 12.77
CA GLU A 220 16.57 4.80 12.80
C GLU A 220 15.12 4.88 12.28
N ASP A 221 14.82 4.18 11.20
CA ASP A 221 13.47 4.11 10.63
C ASP A 221 12.52 3.35 11.55
N ILE A 222 12.98 2.25 12.14
CA ILE A 222 12.22 1.48 13.13
C ILE A 222 11.87 2.34 14.33
N LYS A 223 12.84 3.08 14.88
CA LYS A 223 12.59 3.98 16.00
C LYS A 223 11.56 5.04 15.65
N LEU A 224 11.65 5.65 14.47
CA LEU A 224 10.67 6.62 13.99
C LEU A 224 9.27 6.00 13.90
N ILE A 225 9.15 4.78 13.33
CA ILE A 225 7.89 4.05 13.20
C ILE A 225 7.30 3.76 14.59
N GLU A 226 8.11 3.21 15.52
CA GLU A 226 7.67 2.90 16.88
C GLU A 226 7.19 4.15 17.61
N GLU A 227 7.95 5.25 17.57
CA GLU A 227 7.58 6.51 18.20
C GLU A 227 6.30 7.09 17.63
N LYS A 228 6.19 7.21 16.31
CA LYS A 228 5.02 7.77 15.63
C LYS A 228 3.76 6.93 15.80
N CYS A 229 3.89 5.62 15.66
CA CYS A 229 2.76 4.71 15.84
C CYS A 229 2.28 4.68 17.30
N THR A 230 3.19 4.71 18.27
CA THR A 230 2.82 4.76 19.70
C THR A 230 2.13 6.07 20.02
N ASP A 231 2.71 7.21 19.61
CA ASP A 231 2.12 8.54 19.78
C ASP A 231 0.71 8.61 19.18
N PHE A 232 0.56 8.15 17.94
CA PHE A 232 -0.74 8.11 17.27
C PHE A 232 -1.76 7.24 18.03
N TRP A 233 -1.36 6.06 18.50
CA TRP A 233 -2.25 5.19 19.25
C TRP A 233 -2.69 5.83 20.57
N GLU A 234 -1.74 6.34 21.35
CA GLU A 234 -2.01 6.91 22.69
C GLU A 234 -2.75 8.25 22.64
N ASN A 235 -2.41 9.11 21.67
CA ASN A 235 -2.94 10.46 21.61
C ASN A 235 -4.15 10.62 20.68
N ASN A 236 -4.31 9.76 19.70
CA ASN A 236 -5.44 9.84 18.78
C ASN A 236 -6.44 8.71 19.02
N ILE A 237 -6.01 7.45 18.99
CA ILE A 237 -6.95 6.32 19.06
C ILE A 237 -7.56 6.18 20.46
N LEU A 238 -6.73 6.07 21.52
CA LEU A 238 -7.24 5.89 22.89
C LEU A 238 -8.03 7.10 23.39
N LYS A 239 -7.63 8.30 23.00
CA LYS A 239 -8.30 9.55 23.40
C LYS A 239 -9.47 9.91 22.48
N LYS A 240 -9.63 9.21 21.34
CA LYS A 240 -10.63 9.53 20.31
C LYS A 240 -10.51 10.97 19.80
N ILE A 241 -9.28 11.45 19.64
CA ILE A 241 -8.98 12.78 19.12
C ILE A 241 -8.39 12.60 17.72
N PRO A 242 -8.99 13.17 16.65
CA PRO A 242 -8.44 13.08 15.32
C PRO A 242 -7.00 13.62 15.27
N PRO A 243 -6.12 13.05 14.42
CA PRO A 243 -4.79 13.62 14.20
C PRO A 243 -4.86 15.03 13.61
N MET A 244 -3.75 15.74 13.59
CA MET A 244 -3.71 17.07 12.98
C MET A 244 -3.87 16.97 11.45
N PRO A 245 -4.45 18.01 10.79
CA PRO A 245 -4.57 18.06 9.33
C PRO A 245 -3.22 17.88 8.64
N ASP A 246 -3.21 17.01 7.61
CA ASP A 246 -2.04 16.64 6.83
C ASP A 246 -2.04 17.17 5.38
N GLY A 247 -3.08 17.94 5.01
CA GLY A 247 -3.25 18.50 3.67
C GLY A 247 -3.78 17.52 2.62
N THR A 248 -4.15 16.29 3.01
CA THR A 248 -4.72 15.30 2.09
C THR A 248 -6.20 15.58 1.76
N GLU A 249 -6.65 15.07 0.60
CA GLU A 249 -8.08 15.12 0.26
C GLU A 249 -8.92 14.28 1.22
N ALA A 250 -8.38 13.18 1.74
CA ALA A 250 -9.04 12.34 2.73
C ALA A 250 -9.36 13.14 4.00
N TYR A 251 -8.39 13.93 4.49
CA TYR A 251 -8.62 14.78 5.66
C TYR A 251 -9.63 15.89 5.38
N SER A 252 -9.57 16.51 4.21
CA SER A 252 -10.55 17.52 3.79
C SER A 252 -11.96 16.94 3.75
N LYS A 253 -12.11 15.74 3.20
CA LYS A 253 -13.39 15.01 3.17
C LYS A 253 -13.92 14.72 4.58
N TYR A 254 -13.06 14.25 5.46
CA TYR A 254 -13.41 14.00 6.87
C TYR A 254 -13.95 15.26 7.54
N LEU A 255 -13.25 16.41 7.43
CA LEU A 255 -13.71 17.68 8.02
C LEU A 255 -15.03 18.18 7.42
N LEU A 256 -15.23 18.03 6.11
CA LEU A 256 -16.48 18.42 5.45
C LEU A 256 -17.65 17.51 5.84
N GLU A 257 -17.39 16.25 6.17
CA GLU A 257 -18.40 15.33 6.67
C GLU A 257 -18.78 15.65 8.13
N GLU A 258 -17.79 15.95 8.98
CA GLU A 258 -18.02 16.45 10.35
C GLU A 258 -18.84 17.76 10.39
N ALA A 259 -18.64 18.64 9.38
CA ALA A 259 -19.39 19.90 9.26
C ALA A 259 -20.83 19.74 8.72
N LYS A 260 -21.29 18.52 8.43
CA LYS A 260 -22.58 18.25 7.77
C LYS A 260 -23.79 18.77 8.56
N ASP A 261 -23.72 18.63 9.87
CA ASP A 261 -24.81 19.01 10.78
C ASP A 261 -24.56 20.40 11.43
N SER A 262 -23.57 21.16 10.94
CA SER A 262 -23.29 22.51 11.41
C SER A 262 -24.36 23.50 10.95
N ALA A 263 -24.63 24.53 11.77
CA ALA A 263 -25.60 25.58 11.43
C ALA A 263 -25.09 26.47 10.28
N ASP A 264 -26.01 26.94 9.45
CA ASP A 264 -25.72 27.90 8.34
C ASP A 264 -25.50 29.36 8.81
N GLU A 265 -25.41 29.57 10.13
CA GLU A 265 -25.22 30.88 10.70
C GLU A 265 -23.76 31.35 10.58
N VAL A 266 -23.59 32.64 10.29
CA VAL A 266 -22.24 33.24 10.24
C VAL A 266 -21.74 33.49 11.64
N VAL A 267 -20.60 32.84 11.97
CA VAL A 267 -19.88 33.05 13.23
C VAL A 267 -18.58 33.79 12.94
N GLU A 268 -18.31 34.85 13.70
CA GLU A 268 -17.03 35.56 13.63
C GLU A 268 -15.95 34.79 14.37
N LEU A 269 -14.86 34.44 13.67
CA LEU A 269 -13.73 33.67 14.18
C LEU A 269 -12.41 34.39 13.87
N ASP A 270 -11.97 35.24 14.80
CA ASP A 270 -10.71 35.98 14.64
C ASP A 270 -9.49 35.06 14.47
N THR A 271 -9.57 33.83 15.01
CA THR A 271 -8.49 32.84 14.96
C THR A 271 -8.15 32.32 13.57
N ILE A 272 -9.04 32.50 12.57
CA ILE A 272 -8.82 32.05 11.18
C ILE A 272 -8.40 33.18 10.24
N GLU A 273 -8.32 34.44 10.71
CA GLU A 273 -7.95 35.58 9.86
C GLU A 273 -6.56 35.41 9.23
N ASP A 274 -5.55 35.07 10.05
CA ASP A 274 -4.19 34.85 9.56
C ASP A 274 -4.13 33.69 8.54
N LYS A 275 -4.91 32.63 8.73
CA LYS A 275 -5.02 31.51 7.79
C LYS A 275 -5.70 31.93 6.48
N GLY A 276 -6.67 32.82 6.54
CA GLY A 276 -7.31 33.40 5.37
C GLY A 276 -6.32 34.21 4.52
N GLN A 277 -5.47 35.00 5.18
CA GLN A 277 -4.42 35.79 4.52
C GLN A 277 -3.35 34.90 3.90
N GLU A 278 -2.88 33.87 4.64
CA GLU A 278 -1.92 32.88 4.15
C GLU A 278 -2.48 32.13 2.92
N TYR A 279 -3.74 31.67 2.98
CA TYR A 279 -4.42 31.01 1.86
C TYR A 279 -4.47 31.91 0.60
N LYS A 280 -4.81 33.18 0.77
CA LYS A 280 -4.86 34.15 -0.33
C LYS A 280 -3.48 34.40 -0.94
N ALA A 281 -2.43 34.47 -0.11
CA ALA A 281 -1.06 34.64 -0.58
C ALA A 281 -0.62 33.41 -1.43
N VAL A 282 -0.82 32.20 -0.93
CA VAL A 282 -0.50 30.94 -1.63
C VAL A 282 -1.30 30.83 -2.94
N LYS A 283 -2.58 31.18 -2.93
CA LYS A 283 -3.41 31.19 -4.14
C LYS A 283 -2.86 32.13 -5.22
N ASN A 284 -2.44 33.33 -4.84
CA ASN A 284 -1.84 34.30 -5.77
C ASN A 284 -0.51 33.78 -6.33
N GLU A 285 0.29 33.10 -5.53
CA GLU A 285 1.54 32.48 -5.97
C GLU A 285 1.28 31.35 -6.99
N ILE A 286 0.29 30.48 -6.72
CA ILE A 286 -0.14 29.43 -7.66
C ILE A 286 -0.56 30.05 -9.01
N GLU A 287 -1.40 31.12 -8.99
CA GLU A 287 -1.82 31.80 -10.20
C GLU A 287 -0.64 32.40 -10.99
N ALA A 288 0.36 32.94 -10.30
CA ALA A 288 1.57 33.47 -10.93
C ALA A 288 2.43 32.35 -11.57
N LEU A 289 2.57 31.22 -10.87
CA LEU A 289 3.30 30.05 -11.39
C LEU A 289 2.57 29.41 -12.59
N GLU A 290 1.24 29.34 -12.57
CA GLU A 290 0.45 28.87 -13.71
C GLU A 290 0.59 29.76 -14.94
N LYS A 291 0.61 31.09 -14.77
CA LYS A 291 0.90 32.05 -15.86
C LYS A 291 2.29 31.84 -16.42
N LYS A 292 3.30 31.65 -15.57
CA LYS A 292 4.69 31.38 -15.96
C LYS A 292 4.80 30.06 -16.75
N LYS A 293 4.16 28.99 -16.25
CA LYS A 293 4.10 27.69 -16.93
C LYS A 293 3.48 27.83 -18.32
N LYS A 294 2.36 28.56 -18.42
CA LYS A 294 1.67 28.78 -19.69
C LYS A 294 2.51 29.56 -20.69
N LEU A 295 3.33 30.53 -20.23
CA LEU A 295 4.26 31.24 -21.08
C LEU A 295 5.31 30.28 -21.67
N ILE A 296 5.91 29.43 -20.83
CA ILE A 296 6.89 28.42 -21.28
C ILE A 296 6.25 27.44 -22.29
N GLU A 297 5.02 27.00 -22.05
CA GLU A 297 4.27 26.15 -23.00
C GLU A 297 4.09 26.85 -24.37
N GLN A 298 3.79 28.16 -24.37
CA GLN A 298 3.63 28.96 -25.59
C GLN A 298 4.97 29.13 -26.33
N GLU A 299 6.08 29.34 -25.62
CA GLU A 299 7.42 29.43 -26.21
C GLU A 299 7.81 28.11 -26.88
N ILE A 300 7.59 26.99 -26.24
CA ILE A 300 7.81 25.64 -26.79
C ILE A 300 6.93 25.41 -28.04
N LEU A 301 5.67 25.73 -27.98
CA LEU A 301 4.74 25.59 -29.11
C LEU A 301 5.13 26.49 -30.29
N LYS A 302 5.60 27.70 -30.01
CA LYS A 302 6.10 28.63 -31.04
C LYS A 302 7.29 28.02 -31.77
N GLU A 303 8.27 27.54 -31.03
CA GLU A 303 9.48 26.92 -31.61
C GLU A 303 9.12 25.65 -32.42
N MET A 304 8.23 24.80 -31.93
CA MET A 304 7.74 23.63 -32.66
C MET A 304 7.01 24.01 -33.95
N ASN A 305 6.21 25.08 -33.94
CA ASN A 305 5.50 25.55 -35.11
C ASN A 305 6.45 26.16 -36.14
N GLU A 306 7.43 26.95 -35.72
CA GLU A 306 8.49 27.52 -36.59
C GLU A 306 9.29 26.41 -37.27
N ASN A 307 9.49 25.29 -36.62
CA ASN A 307 10.14 24.10 -37.17
C ASN A 307 9.19 23.12 -37.87
N GLY A 308 7.90 23.44 -37.99
CA GLY A 308 6.91 22.65 -38.71
C GLY A 308 6.66 21.25 -38.12
N CYS A 309 6.91 21.05 -36.83
CA CYS A 309 6.86 19.72 -36.20
C CYS A 309 5.78 19.60 -35.12
N LYS A 310 5.10 18.45 -35.10
CA LYS A 310 4.15 18.06 -34.02
C LYS A 310 4.81 17.24 -32.91
N LYS A 311 6.04 16.79 -33.14
CA LYS A 311 6.83 16.02 -32.16
C LYS A 311 8.25 16.52 -32.15
N ALA A 312 8.80 16.83 -31.01
CA ALA A 312 10.16 17.23 -30.80
C ALA A 312 10.82 16.42 -29.69
N LYS A 313 12.13 16.32 -29.68
CA LYS A 313 12.91 15.66 -28.64
C LYS A 313 14.15 16.49 -28.33
N SER A 314 14.37 16.71 -27.03
CA SER A 314 15.66 17.16 -26.49
C SER A 314 16.36 16.00 -25.78
N GLU A 315 17.47 16.25 -25.13
CA GLU A 315 18.22 15.23 -24.38
C GLU A 315 17.33 14.50 -23.33
N ASN A 316 16.58 15.27 -22.56
CA ASN A 316 15.80 14.74 -21.41
C ASN A 316 14.27 14.78 -21.62
N PHE A 317 13.77 15.47 -22.67
CA PHE A 317 12.34 15.71 -22.86
C PHE A 317 11.84 15.30 -24.24
N LYS A 318 10.59 14.86 -24.27
CA LYS A 318 9.84 14.64 -25.51
C LYS A 318 8.61 15.53 -25.49
N PHE A 319 8.41 16.28 -26.57
CA PHE A 319 7.28 17.19 -26.75
C PHE A 319 6.37 16.64 -27.84
N THR A 320 5.05 16.68 -27.61
CA THR A 320 4.07 16.21 -28.60
C THR A 320 2.83 17.09 -28.56
N ILE A 321 2.45 17.65 -29.71
CA ILE A 321 1.15 18.30 -29.87
C ILE A 321 0.10 17.21 -30.09
N VAL A 322 -0.75 16.99 -29.09
CA VAL A 322 -1.80 15.98 -29.13
C VAL A 322 -3.10 16.57 -29.64
N CYS A 323 -3.62 16.04 -30.74
CA CYS A 323 -4.96 16.38 -31.25
C CYS A 323 -5.95 15.29 -30.84
N GLN A 324 -6.94 15.66 -30.03
CA GLN A 324 -8.02 14.75 -29.63
C GLN A 324 -9.36 15.27 -30.15
N ASN A 325 -10.09 14.42 -30.85
CA ASN A 325 -11.49 14.69 -31.18
C ASN A 325 -12.37 14.10 -30.07
N ARG A 326 -13.03 14.97 -29.32
CA ARG A 326 -14.02 14.57 -28.31
C ARG A 326 -15.40 14.80 -28.87
N ALA A 327 -16.19 13.76 -29.02
CA ALA A 327 -17.62 13.91 -29.26
C ALA A 327 -18.31 14.32 -27.95
N THR A 328 -19.01 15.44 -27.97
CA THR A 328 -19.85 15.92 -26.88
C THR A 328 -21.30 15.87 -27.35
N PHE A 329 -22.16 15.33 -26.51
CA PHE A 329 -23.61 15.37 -26.76
C PHE A 329 -24.11 16.79 -26.52
N ASP A 330 -24.61 17.44 -27.56
CA ASP A 330 -25.23 18.77 -27.48
C ASP A 330 -26.64 18.64 -26.91
N LYS A 331 -26.69 18.57 -25.59
CA LYS A 331 -27.93 18.42 -24.82
C LYS A 331 -28.94 19.54 -25.11
N LYS A 332 -28.47 20.78 -25.24
CA LYS A 332 -29.32 21.95 -25.47
C LYS A 332 -29.98 21.85 -26.83
N ARG A 333 -29.23 21.55 -27.87
CA ARG A 333 -29.74 21.35 -29.23
C ARG A 333 -30.67 20.13 -29.31
N PHE A 334 -30.28 19.02 -28.68
CA PHE A 334 -31.07 17.77 -28.71
C PHE A 334 -32.49 18.01 -28.14
N PHE A 335 -32.63 18.62 -26.97
CA PHE A 335 -33.93 18.86 -26.38
C PHE A 335 -34.69 20.03 -27.02
N ALA A 336 -34.04 20.94 -27.73
CA ALA A 336 -34.73 21.95 -28.54
C ALA A 336 -35.35 21.33 -29.81
N GLU A 337 -34.74 20.29 -30.37
CA GLU A 337 -35.24 19.56 -31.55
C GLU A 337 -36.19 18.40 -31.18
N ASN A 338 -36.26 17.98 -29.88
CA ASN A 338 -37.07 16.88 -29.37
C ASN A 338 -37.74 17.28 -28.05
N GLU A 339 -38.63 18.23 -28.09
CA GLU A 339 -39.28 18.79 -26.88
C GLU A 339 -40.05 17.75 -26.06
N GLU A 340 -40.60 16.72 -26.72
CA GLU A 340 -41.33 15.62 -26.08
C GLU A 340 -40.43 14.73 -25.19
N LEU A 341 -39.12 14.79 -25.36
CA LEU A 341 -38.15 14.02 -24.58
C LEU A 341 -37.60 14.78 -23.35
N GLN A 342 -38.01 16.04 -23.14
CA GLN A 342 -37.52 16.85 -22.01
C GLN A 342 -37.84 16.22 -20.63
N GLU A 343 -38.99 15.57 -20.50
CA GLU A 343 -39.38 14.89 -19.25
C GLU A 343 -38.47 13.72 -18.93
N LEU A 344 -37.87 13.04 -19.92
CA LEU A 344 -36.92 11.97 -19.72
C LEU A 344 -35.60 12.48 -19.13
N GLU A 345 -35.25 13.72 -19.44
CA GLU A 345 -34.04 14.34 -18.85
C GLU A 345 -34.10 14.33 -17.32
N LYS A 346 -35.25 14.67 -16.74
CA LYS A 346 -35.43 14.69 -15.27
C LYS A 346 -35.28 13.29 -14.66
N ILE A 347 -35.74 12.24 -15.36
CA ILE A 347 -35.67 10.84 -14.91
C ILE A 347 -34.24 10.35 -14.93
N TYR A 348 -33.42 10.73 -15.91
CA TYR A 348 -32.05 10.28 -16.10
C TYR A 348 -30.98 11.25 -15.58
N THR A 349 -31.40 12.38 -14.95
CA THR A 349 -30.47 13.29 -14.29
C THR A 349 -30.27 12.87 -12.85
N THR A 350 -29.02 12.56 -12.48
CA THR A 350 -28.62 12.32 -11.08
C THR A 350 -27.92 13.55 -10.54
N THR A 351 -28.38 14.04 -9.39
CA THR A 351 -27.71 15.12 -8.67
C THR A 351 -26.74 14.53 -7.68
N LYS A 352 -25.47 14.98 -7.70
CA LYS A 352 -24.49 14.65 -6.68
C LYS A 352 -24.20 15.92 -5.89
N GLU A 353 -24.35 15.84 -4.58
CA GLU A 353 -23.89 16.88 -3.68
C GLU A 353 -22.35 16.91 -3.68
N SER A 354 -21.77 18.10 -3.77
CA SER A 354 -20.34 18.34 -3.59
C SER A 354 -20.14 19.43 -2.56
N LYS A 355 -19.26 19.19 -1.58
CA LYS A 355 -18.89 20.15 -0.55
C LYS A 355 -17.46 20.59 -0.75
N PHE A 356 -17.17 21.85 -0.57
CA PHE A 356 -15.83 22.40 -0.63
C PHE A 356 -15.73 23.69 0.17
N LEU A 357 -14.55 24.00 0.70
CA LEU A 357 -14.28 25.28 1.35
C LEU A 357 -14.15 26.37 0.30
N LYS A 358 -14.91 27.47 0.46
CA LYS A 358 -14.75 28.68 -0.34
C LYS A 358 -14.22 29.80 0.53
N VAL A 359 -13.03 30.32 0.18
CA VAL A 359 -12.44 31.52 0.79
C VAL A 359 -12.58 32.65 -0.21
N SER A 360 -13.27 33.73 0.18
CA SER A 360 -13.60 34.87 -0.68
C SER A 360 -12.91 36.16 -0.23
#